data_dc2149424705c22827afbd01d116e36e
#
_entry.id   dc2149424705c22827afbd01d116e36e
#
_cell.length_a   1.000
_cell.length_b   1.000
_cell.length_c   1.000
_cell.angle_alpha   90.00
_cell.angle_beta   90.00
_cell.angle_gamma   90.00
#
_symmetry.space_group_name_H-M   'P 1'
#
loop_
_entity.id
_entity.type
_entity.pdbx_description
1 polymer ?
#
loop_
_entity_poly.entity_id
_entity_poly.type
_entity_poly.pdbx_seq_one_letter_code
_entity_poly.pdbx_strand_id
1 'polypeptide(L)'
;MKYEALLHRLKPFGITGIVYDSREAGPGKIFACIRGEHCDGHDYIDAALQRGTRVILCDHIVEKDVYQIVVKDVRAFMGELAAAICNNPDEQLLMIGITGTNGKTTSAYITRSILQAADIPCGLIGTVVYHDGLR
;
A
#
# COMPACT_ATOMS: atom_id res chain seq x y z
N MET A 1 -10.34 -15.52 5.89
CA MET A 1 -9.35 -14.40 5.91
C MET A 1 -9.93 -13.20 6.66
N LYS A 2 -9.08 -12.44 7.38
CA LYS A 2 -9.51 -11.30 8.26
C LYS A 2 -10.36 -10.24 7.52
N TYR A 3 -10.14 -10.04 6.22
CA TYR A 3 -10.80 -9.00 5.41
C TYR A 3 -11.75 -9.52 4.33
N GLU A 4 -12.13 -10.78 4.35
CA GLU A 4 -12.93 -11.43 3.30
C GLU A 4 -14.28 -10.72 3.05
N ALA A 5 -14.99 -10.36 4.11
CA ALA A 5 -16.26 -9.64 3.99
C ALA A 5 -16.10 -8.24 3.39
N LEU A 6 -14.99 -7.53 3.72
CA LEU A 6 -14.68 -6.23 3.14
C LEU A 6 -14.29 -6.38 1.66
N LEU A 7 -13.40 -7.31 1.34
CA LEU A 7 -12.99 -7.58 -0.03
C LEU A 7 -14.19 -7.95 -0.91
N HIS A 8 -15.15 -8.72 -0.37
CA HIS A 8 -16.40 -9.04 -1.09
C HIS A 8 -17.21 -7.77 -1.41
N ARG A 9 -17.32 -6.83 -0.46
CA ARG A 9 -18.00 -5.54 -0.67
C ARG A 9 -17.26 -4.64 -1.69
N LEU A 10 -15.95 -4.80 -1.81
CA LEU A 10 -15.12 -4.02 -2.72
C LEU A 10 -15.11 -4.56 -4.16
N LYS A 11 -15.56 -5.79 -4.39
CA LYS A 11 -15.62 -6.41 -5.73
C LYS A 11 -16.27 -5.53 -6.80
N PRO A 12 -17.42 -4.86 -6.56
CA PRO A 12 -18.08 -4.02 -7.57
C PRO A 12 -17.23 -2.82 -8.03
N PHE A 13 -16.24 -2.41 -7.23
CA PHE A 13 -15.38 -1.27 -7.54
C PHE A 13 -14.12 -1.67 -8.32
N GLY A 14 -13.87 -2.98 -8.52
CA GLY A 14 -12.70 -3.47 -9.24
C GLY A 14 -11.36 -3.02 -8.61
N ILE A 15 -11.26 -3.07 -7.27
CA ILE A 15 -10.11 -2.53 -6.54
C ILE A 15 -8.85 -3.34 -6.87
N THR A 16 -7.80 -2.62 -7.28
CA THR A 16 -6.48 -3.15 -7.62
C THR A 16 -5.35 -2.61 -6.74
N GLY A 17 -5.65 -1.64 -5.88
CA GLY A 17 -4.63 -1.08 -4.99
C GLY A 17 -5.14 0.09 -4.15
N ILE A 18 -4.25 0.61 -3.30
CA ILE A 18 -4.49 1.74 -2.41
C ILE A 18 -3.43 2.80 -2.67
N VAL A 19 -3.84 4.06 -2.70
CA VAL A 19 -2.96 5.22 -2.87
C VAL A 19 -3.27 6.25 -1.80
N TYR A 20 -2.29 7.04 -1.41
CA TYR A 20 -2.44 8.17 -0.48
C TYR A 20 -2.08 9.52 -1.12
N ASP A 21 -1.53 9.50 -2.33
CA ASP A 21 -1.33 10.69 -3.15
C ASP A 21 -2.51 10.84 -4.09
N SER A 22 -3.24 11.97 -3.99
CA SER A 22 -4.41 12.22 -4.83
C SER A 22 -4.08 12.30 -6.33
N ARG A 23 -2.81 12.54 -6.68
CA ARG A 23 -2.34 12.53 -8.07
C ARG A 23 -2.32 11.13 -8.68
N GLU A 24 -2.19 10.09 -7.85
CA GLU A 24 -2.22 8.68 -8.25
C GLU A 24 -3.61 8.04 -8.11
N ALA A 25 -4.59 8.83 -7.64
CA ALA A 25 -5.97 8.41 -7.50
C ALA A 25 -6.62 8.14 -8.86
N GLY A 26 -7.60 7.24 -8.89
CA GLY A 26 -8.30 6.88 -10.13
C GLY A 26 -9.19 5.66 -9.97
N PRO A 27 -9.79 5.17 -11.08
CA PRO A 27 -10.62 3.97 -11.07
C PRO A 27 -9.84 2.75 -10.55
N GLY A 28 -10.50 1.92 -9.73
CA GLY A 28 -9.87 0.74 -9.13
C GLY A 28 -8.86 1.04 -8.01
N LYS A 29 -8.72 2.29 -7.57
CA LYS A 29 -7.88 2.67 -6.43
C LYS A 29 -8.72 3.09 -5.24
N ILE A 30 -8.31 2.68 -4.04
CA ILE A 30 -8.80 3.25 -2.79
C ILE A 30 -7.92 4.45 -2.46
N PHE A 31 -8.51 5.60 -2.19
CA PHE A 31 -7.76 6.75 -1.72
C PHE A 31 -7.73 6.77 -0.18
N ALA A 32 -6.54 6.69 0.41
CA ALA A 32 -6.34 6.71 1.86
C ALA A 32 -6.10 8.13 2.36
N CYS A 33 -7.01 8.63 3.19
CA CYS A 33 -6.95 9.96 3.80
C CYS A 33 -6.02 9.93 5.02
N ILE A 34 -4.71 10.04 4.79
CA ILE A 34 -3.70 10.01 5.85
C ILE A 34 -3.44 11.43 6.35
N ARG A 35 -3.49 11.64 7.67
CA ARG A 35 -3.01 12.88 8.29
C ARG A 35 -1.50 12.85 8.37
N GLY A 36 -0.87 13.79 7.69
CA GLY A 36 0.57 14.06 7.75
C GLY A 36 0.88 15.21 8.71
N GLU A 37 2.16 15.54 8.86
CA GLU A 37 2.61 16.67 9.69
C GLU A 37 2.20 18.03 9.11
N HIS A 38 2.09 18.16 7.80
CA HIS A 38 1.88 19.42 7.09
C HIS A 38 0.61 19.45 6.25
N CYS A 39 -0.05 18.33 6.03
CA CYS A 39 -1.26 18.26 5.22
C CYS A 39 -2.19 17.14 5.73
N ASP A 40 -3.50 17.34 5.59
CA ASP A 40 -4.51 16.31 5.86
C ASP A 40 -4.98 15.71 4.53
N GLY A 41 -4.88 14.38 4.40
CA GLY A 41 -5.36 13.67 3.21
C GLY A 41 -6.84 13.88 2.92
N HIS A 42 -7.64 14.23 3.93
CA HIS A 42 -9.06 14.55 3.74
C HIS A 42 -9.29 15.77 2.85
N ASP A 43 -8.40 16.75 2.84
CA ASP A 43 -8.48 17.95 2.00
C ASP A 43 -8.37 17.63 0.50
N TYR A 44 -7.85 16.44 0.16
CA TYR A 44 -7.63 16.01 -1.22
C TYR A 44 -8.68 15.01 -1.74
N ILE A 45 -9.74 14.74 -0.95
CA ILE A 45 -10.82 13.82 -1.36
C ILE A 45 -11.44 14.25 -2.67
N ASP A 46 -11.79 15.54 -2.83
CA ASP A 46 -12.42 16.05 -4.04
C ASP A 46 -11.52 15.86 -5.28
N ALA A 47 -10.22 16.07 -5.13
CA ALA A 47 -9.26 15.83 -6.21
C ALA A 47 -9.17 14.34 -6.58
N ALA A 48 -9.23 13.45 -5.59
CA ALA A 48 -9.25 12.01 -5.83
C ALA A 48 -10.55 11.55 -6.52
N LEU A 49 -11.70 12.08 -6.10
CA LEU A 49 -13.01 11.79 -6.71
C LEU A 49 -13.08 12.26 -8.17
N GLN A 50 -12.56 13.47 -8.47
CA GLN A 50 -12.47 14.00 -9.84
C GLN A 50 -11.64 13.11 -10.77
N ARG A 51 -10.68 12.37 -10.22
CA ARG A 51 -9.86 11.38 -10.96
C ARG A 51 -10.52 10.02 -11.11
N GLY A 52 -11.73 9.83 -10.56
CA GLY A 52 -12.52 8.62 -10.71
C GLY A 52 -12.37 7.60 -9.58
N THR A 53 -11.75 7.96 -8.47
CA THR A 53 -11.79 7.16 -7.23
C THR A 53 -13.23 7.04 -6.74
N ARG A 54 -13.64 5.84 -6.33
CA ARG A 54 -14.99 5.53 -5.84
C ARG A 54 -15.00 4.98 -4.41
N VAL A 55 -13.84 4.77 -3.83
CA VAL A 55 -13.68 4.23 -2.48
C VAL A 55 -12.63 5.05 -1.75
N ILE A 56 -12.94 5.51 -0.55
CA ILE A 56 -11.98 6.18 0.34
C ILE A 56 -11.80 5.40 1.63
N LEU A 57 -10.61 5.49 2.20
CA LEU A 57 -10.26 4.99 3.53
C LEU A 57 -9.96 6.19 4.41
N CYS A 58 -10.74 6.39 5.49
CA CYS A 58 -10.70 7.59 6.31
C CYS A 58 -10.85 7.26 7.81
N ASP A 59 -10.57 8.23 8.68
CA ASP A 59 -10.70 8.06 10.14
C ASP A 59 -12.05 8.55 10.70
N HIS A 60 -12.83 9.24 9.88
CA HIS A 60 -14.20 9.69 10.22
C HIS A 60 -15.07 9.75 8.96
N ILE A 61 -16.38 9.79 9.14
CA ILE A 61 -17.33 9.92 8.03
C ILE A 61 -17.23 11.33 7.44
N VAL A 62 -17.15 11.41 6.12
CA VAL A 62 -17.18 12.67 5.37
C VAL A 62 -18.50 12.81 4.61
N GLU A 63 -18.98 14.05 4.42
CA GLU A 63 -20.21 14.34 3.67
C GLU A 63 -19.95 14.32 2.14
N LYS A 64 -19.63 13.13 1.63
CA LYS A 64 -19.38 12.88 0.20
C LYS A 64 -20.09 11.62 -0.25
N ASP A 65 -20.64 11.66 -1.46
CA ASP A 65 -21.26 10.48 -2.09
C ASP A 65 -20.18 9.55 -2.66
N VAL A 66 -19.57 8.77 -1.75
CA VAL A 66 -18.48 7.84 -2.06
C VAL A 66 -18.52 6.68 -1.06
N TYR A 67 -18.10 5.49 -1.48
CA TYR A 67 -17.98 4.38 -0.55
C TYR A 67 -16.85 4.65 0.46
N GLN A 68 -17.18 4.64 1.74
CA GLN A 68 -16.26 5.00 2.82
C GLN A 68 -15.91 3.79 3.68
N ILE A 69 -14.63 3.56 3.87
CA ILE A 69 -14.10 2.60 4.85
C ILE A 69 -13.59 3.43 6.01
N VAL A 70 -14.34 3.44 7.12
CA VAL A 70 -14.00 4.25 8.30
C VAL A 70 -13.28 3.39 9.32
N VAL A 71 -12.07 3.80 9.71
CA VAL A 71 -11.20 3.08 10.64
C VAL A 71 -10.49 4.06 11.58
N LYS A 72 -10.09 3.61 12.76
CA LYS A 72 -9.40 4.46 13.74
C LYS A 72 -7.98 4.86 13.30
N ASP A 73 -7.27 3.96 12.65
CA ASP A 73 -5.89 4.16 12.18
C ASP A 73 -5.81 3.80 10.70
N VAL A 74 -5.91 4.84 9.86
CA VAL A 74 -5.87 4.72 8.40
C VAL A 74 -4.53 4.15 7.94
N ARG A 75 -3.43 4.58 8.56
CA ARG A 75 -2.07 4.17 8.14
C ARG A 75 -1.81 2.69 8.42
N ALA A 76 -2.15 2.22 9.61
CA ALA A 76 -2.00 0.81 9.96
C ALA A 76 -2.94 -0.07 9.11
N PHE A 77 -4.20 0.33 8.98
CA PHE A 77 -5.19 -0.42 8.21
C PHE A 77 -4.88 -0.48 6.72
N MET A 78 -4.34 0.59 6.15
CA MET A 78 -3.94 0.65 4.75
C MET A 78 -2.95 -0.46 4.38
N GLY A 79 -1.94 -0.71 5.22
CA GLY A 79 -0.95 -1.77 4.98
C GLY A 79 -1.58 -3.16 4.97
N GLU A 80 -2.42 -3.46 5.98
CA GLU A 80 -3.10 -4.75 6.08
C GLU A 80 -4.10 -4.97 4.92
N LEU A 81 -4.83 -3.92 4.55
CA LEU A 81 -5.78 -4.00 3.44
C LEU A 81 -5.05 -4.15 2.09
N ALA A 82 -3.92 -3.47 1.89
CA ALA A 82 -3.10 -3.62 0.69
C ALA A 82 -2.58 -5.05 0.54
N ALA A 83 -2.06 -5.65 1.63
CA ALA A 83 -1.65 -7.05 1.63
C ALA A 83 -2.81 -7.98 1.23
N ALA A 84 -3.99 -7.78 1.82
CA ALA A 84 -5.18 -8.59 1.52
C ALA A 84 -5.66 -8.45 0.06
N ILE A 85 -5.60 -7.24 -0.53
CA ILE A 85 -5.92 -6.99 -1.95
C ILE A 85 -4.94 -7.75 -2.85
N CYS A 86 -3.67 -7.85 -2.44
CA CYS A 86 -2.61 -8.54 -3.18
C CYS A 86 -2.49 -10.03 -2.85
N ASN A 87 -3.47 -10.64 -2.16
CA ASN A 87 -3.45 -12.04 -1.69
C ASN A 87 -2.31 -12.36 -0.71
N ASN A 88 -1.96 -11.43 0.18
CA ASN A 88 -0.95 -11.60 1.24
C ASN A 88 0.36 -12.17 0.69
N PRO A 89 1.08 -11.44 -0.16
CA PRO A 89 2.32 -11.94 -0.76
C PRO A 89 3.40 -12.27 0.27
N ASP A 90 3.38 -11.62 1.42
CA ASP A 90 4.27 -11.86 2.56
C ASP A 90 4.15 -13.29 3.13
N GLU A 91 2.99 -13.92 3.05
CA GLU A 91 2.79 -15.33 3.45
C GLU A 91 3.48 -16.32 2.50
N GLN A 92 3.82 -15.89 1.29
CA GLN A 92 4.42 -16.70 0.22
C GLN A 92 5.91 -16.42 0.02
N LEU A 93 6.47 -15.43 0.70
CA LEU A 93 7.84 -14.97 0.54
C LEU A 93 8.64 -15.15 1.84
N LEU A 94 9.92 -15.48 1.70
CA LEU A 94 10.85 -15.34 2.81
C LEU A 94 11.25 -13.87 2.94
N MET A 95 10.78 -13.22 3.99
CA MET A 95 11.05 -11.80 4.25
C MET A 95 12.32 -11.63 5.08
N ILE A 96 13.26 -10.82 4.60
CA ILE A 96 14.50 -10.45 5.30
C ILE A 96 14.47 -8.96 5.61
N GLY A 97 14.36 -8.60 6.89
CA GLY A 97 14.41 -7.20 7.35
C GLY A 97 15.81 -6.80 7.78
N ILE A 98 16.31 -5.67 7.25
CA ILE A 98 17.62 -5.12 7.62
C ILE A 98 17.41 -3.74 8.25
N THR A 99 17.83 -3.58 9.51
CA THR A 99 17.75 -2.34 10.26
C THR A 99 19.11 -1.92 10.80
N GLY A 100 19.25 -0.67 11.19
CA GLY A 100 20.49 -0.13 11.76
C GLY A 100 20.68 1.36 11.43
N THR A 101 21.62 2.02 12.07
CA THR A 101 21.94 3.44 11.81
C THR A 101 22.72 3.63 10.51
N ASN A 102 23.64 2.71 10.20
CA ASN A 102 24.48 2.71 8.99
C ASN A 102 24.51 1.34 8.32
N GLY A 103 24.89 1.29 7.05
CA GLY A 103 25.15 0.07 6.30
C GLY A 103 23.92 -0.71 5.84
N LYS A 104 22.68 -0.29 6.14
CA LYS A 104 21.43 -0.97 5.74
C LYS A 104 21.38 -1.23 4.25
N THR A 105 21.57 -0.20 3.44
CA THR A 105 21.53 -0.30 1.97
C THR A 105 22.61 -1.25 1.46
N THR A 106 23.85 -1.07 1.93
CA THR A 106 24.98 -1.93 1.53
C THR A 106 24.70 -3.41 1.86
N SER A 107 24.25 -3.69 3.09
CA SER A 107 23.92 -5.05 3.52
C SER A 107 22.78 -5.65 2.68
N ALA A 108 21.76 -4.86 2.34
CA ALA A 108 20.66 -5.31 1.50
C ALA A 108 21.14 -5.71 0.08
N TYR A 109 22.02 -4.89 -0.52
CA TYR A 109 22.58 -5.21 -1.83
C TYR A 109 23.50 -6.43 -1.80
N ILE A 110 24.34 -6.58 -0.77
CA ILE A 110 25.20 -7.76 -0.60
C ILE A 110 24.33 -9.02 -0.45
N THR A 111 23.32 -8.98 0.43
CA THR A 111 22.40 -10.11 0.62
C THR A 111 21.73 -10.50 -0.70
N ARG A 112 21.21 -9.51 -1.44
CA ARG A 112 20.61 -9.76 -2.75
C ARG A 112 21.62 -10.40 -3.72
N SER A 113 22.84 -9.90 -3.79
CA SER A 113 23.88 -10.45 -4.68
C SER A 113 24.22 -11.88 -4.35
N ILE A 114 24.27 -12.23 -3.07
CA ILE A 114 24.52 -13.62 -2.63
C ILE A 114 23.37 -14.54 -3.05
N LEU A 115 22.12 -14.10 -2.83
CA LEU A 115 20.94 -14.88 -3.22
C LEU A 115 20.86 -15.08 -4.74
N GLN A 116 21.14 -14.03 -5.51
CA GLN A 116 21.17 -14.11 -6.97
C GLN A 116 22.28 -15.04 -7.48
N ALA A 117 23.47 -15.03 -6.84
CA ALA A 117 24.55 -15.96 -7.17
C ALA A 117 24.21 -17.42 -6.86
N ALA A 118 23.24 -17.65 -5.97
CA ALA A 118 22.71 -18.96 -5.64
C ALA A 118 21.44 -19.31 -6.47
N ASP A 119 21.14 -18.57 -7.54
CA ASP A 119 19.94 -18.70 -8.37
C ASP A 119 18.61 -18.57 -7.60
N ILE A 120 18.61 -17.85 -6.47
CA ILE A 120 17.41 -17.58 -5.67
C ILE A 120 16.84 -16.21 -6.09
N PRO A 121 15.63 -16.15 -6.69
CA PRO A 121 14.98 -14.89 -7.03
C PRO A 121 14.80 -14.02 -5.78
N CYS A 122 15.28 -12.78 -5.83
CA CYS A 122 15.26 -11.88 -4.68
C CYS A 122 14.90 -10.46 -5.11
N GLY A 123 13.76 -9.97 -4.61
CA GLY A 123 13.40 -8.56 -4.67
C GLY A 123 14.11 -7.74 -3.59
N LEU A 124 14.19 -6.43 -3.77
CA LEU A 124 14.74 -5.51 -2.79
C LEU A 124 13.89 -4.25 -2.72
N ILE A 125 13.44 -3.89 -1.52
CA ILE A 125 12.73 -2.65 -1.24
C ILE A 125 13.58 -1.80 -0.32
N GLY A 126 14.01 -0.63 -0.78
CA GLY A 126 14.84 0.27 -0.01
C GLY A 126 14.66 1.73 -0.42
N THR A 127 15.37 2.65 0.23
CA THR A 127 15.28 4.10 -0.03
C THR A 127 15.84 4.52 -1.39
N VAL A 128 16.72 3.71 -1.97
CA VAL A 128 17.41 4.02 -3.23
C VAL A 128 16.73 3.37 -4.43
N VAL A 129 16.18 2.18 -4.26
CA VAL A 129 15.59 1.42 -5.36
C VAL A 129 14.51 0.46 -4.86
N TYR A 130 13.53 0.25 -5.74
CA TYR A 130 12.60 -0.87 -5.67
C TYR A 130 12.94 -1.84 -6.80
N HIS A 131 13.21 -3.08 -6.45
CA HIS A 131 13.56 -4.14 -7.41
C HIS A 131 12.63 -5.31 -7.17
N ASP A 132 11.90 -5.74 -8.21
CA ASP A 132 10.87 -6.78 -8.14
C ASP A 132 11.43 -8.22 -8.16
N GLY A 133 12.75 -8.37 -8.28
CA GLY A 133 13.40 -9.68 -8.42
C GLY A 133 13.39 -10.24 -9.85
N LEU A 134 12.74 -9.58 -10.79
CA LEU A 134 12.86 -9.86 -12.22
C LEU A 134 14.16 -9.25 -12.73
N ARG A 135 14.83 -9.89 -13.69
CA ARG A 135 16.19 -9.58 -14.14
C ARG A 135 16.34 -8.19 -14.73
#